data_aa65163a72f8b0000505cdbe1ec693fb
#
_entry.id   aa65163a72f8b0000505cdbe1ec693fb
#
_cell.length_a   1.000
_cell.length_b   1.000
_cell.length_c   1.000
_cell.angle_alpha   90.00
_cell.angle_beta   90.00
_cell.angle_gamma   90.00
#
_symmetry.space_group_name_H-M   'P 1'
#
loop_
_entity.id
_entity.type
_entity.pdbx_description
1 polymer ?
#
loop_
_entity_poly.entity_id
_entity_poly.type
_entity_poly.pdbx_seq_one_letter_code
_entity_poly.pdbx_strand_id
1 'polypeptide(L)' 'MESKFKLGDRFTKKHTRDKIPLEICEIKHSLIETVYQLKPIMLCGDNVILGEEALIELYNKIN' A
#
# COMPACT_ATOMS: atom_id res chain seq x y z
N MET A 1 2.28 -9.73 16.13
CA MET A 1 1.94 -8.32 15.95
C MET A 1 0.99 -8.16 14.77
N GLU A 2 -0.12 -7.50 14.99
CA GLU A 2 -1.10 -7.31 13.93
C GLU A 2 -0.66 -6.17 13.01
N SER A 3 -0.91 -6.34 11.71
CA SER A 3 -0.66 -5.27 10.76
C SER A 3 -1.77 -4.22 10.88
N LYS A 4 -1.42 -2.98 10.62
CA LYS A 4 -2.37 -1.87 10.67
C LYS A 4 -3.38 -1.92 9.52
N PHE A 5 -2.98 -2.50 8.41
CA PHE A 5 -3.81 -2.62 7.21
C PHE A 5 -4.01 -4.08 6.84
N LYS A 6 -4.99 -4.33 6.00
CA LYS A 6 -5.39 -5.68 5.61
C LYS A 6 -5.25 -5.90 4.11
N LEU A 7 -5.22 -7.16 3.70
CA LEU A 7 -5.32 -7.50 2.28
C LEU A 7 -6.62 -6.92 1.71
N GLY A 8 -6.51 -6.33 0.55
CA GLY A 8 -7.66 -5.71 -0.10
C GLY A 8 -7.84 -4.23 0.21
N ASP A 9 -7.12 -3.70 1.19
CA ASP A 9 -7.17 -2.27 1.47
C ASP A 9 -6.60 -1.49 0.30
N ARG A 10 -7.23 -0.37 -0.03
CA ARG A 10 -6.88 0.44 -1.19
C ARG A 10 -6.33 1.79 -0.78
N PHE A 11 -5.39 2.28 -1.59
CA PHE A 11 -4.68 3.51 -1.30
C PHE A 11 -4.47 4.32 -2.58
N THR A 12 -4.35 5.64 -2.42
CA THR A 12 -3.91 6.52 -3.50
C THR A 12 -2.78 7.41 -2.99
N LYS A 13 -1.92 7.86 -3.90
CA LYS A 13 -0.82 8.76 -3.53
C LYS A 13 -1.34 10.12 -3.09
N LYS A 14 -0.73 10.68 -2.04
CA LYS A 14 -1.13 11.97 -1.51
C LYS A 14 -0.77 13.14 -2.40
N HIS A 15 0.40 13.09 -3.01
CA HIS A 15 1.00 14.25 -3.67
C HIS A 15 1.09 14.12 -5.18
N THR A 16 0.15 13.43 -5.79
CA THR A 16 0.10 13.33 -7.25
C THR A 16 -1.28 13.66 -7.74
N ARG A 17 -1.35 14.10 -9.00
CA ARG A 17 -2.62 14.35 -9.66
C ARG A 17 -3.30 13.05 -10.06
N ASP A 18 -2.49 12.06 -10.41
CA ASP A 18 -2.99 10.77 -10.82
C ASP A 18 -3.35 9.95 -9.59
N LYS A 19 -4.63 9.80 -9.35
CA LYS A 19 -5.13 9.04 -8.21
C LYS A 19 -5.42 7.61 -8.63
N ILE A 20 -4.39 6.92 -9.10
CA ILE A 20 -4.51 5.51 -9.47
C ILE A 20 -4.58 4.68 -8.19
N PRO A 21 -5.69 4.00 -7.92
CA PRO A 21 -5.79 3.21 -6.69
C PRO A 21 -4.88 2.00 -6.72
N LEU A 22 -4.25 1.75 -5.60
CA LEU A 22 -3.42 0.57 -5.37
C LEU A 22 -4.09 -0.29 -4.30
N GLU A 23 -3.98 -1.59 -4.44
CA GLU A 23 -4.57 -2.53 -3.48
C GLU A 23 -3.49 -3.40 -2.87
N ILE A 24 -3.56 -3.60 -1.56
CA ILE A 24 -2.63 -4.48 -0.88
C ILE A 24 -2.87 -5.91 -1.33
N CYS A 25 -1.87 -6.53 -1.93
CA CYS A 25 -1.95 -7.91 -2.39
C CYS A 25 -1.09 -8.86 -1.55
N GLU A 26 -0.20 -8.33 -0.73
CA GLU A 26 0.60 -9.17 0.15
C GLU A 26 1.07 -8.35 1.35
N ILE A 27 1.13 -8.99 2.51
CA ILE A 27 1.64 -8.38 3.72
C ILE A 27 2.72 -9.28 4.28
N LYS A 28 3.90 -8.71 4.52
CA LYS A 28 5.02 -9.45 5.09
C LYS A 28 5.42 -8.84 6.42
N HIS A 29 5.53 -9.67 7.43
CA HIS A 29 5.98 -9.23 8.74
C HIS A 29 7.46 -9.55 8.90
N SER A 30 8.23 -8.54 9.30
CA SER A 30 9.63 -8.72 9.59
C SER A 30 9.90 -8.33 11.04
N LEU A 31 11.12 -8.57 11.50
CA LEU A 31 11.49 -8.21 12.86
C LEU A 31 11.56 -6.70 13.08
N ILE A 32 11.70 -5.95 12.02
CA ILE A 32 11.86 -4.50 12.07
C ILE A 32 10.55 -3.76 11.78
N GLU A 33 9.85 -4.20 10.76
CA GLU A 33 8.60 -3.53 10.37
C GLU A 33 7.72 -4.45 9.53
N THR A 34 6.46 -4.05 9.38
CA THR A 34 5.54 -4.72 8.47
C THR A 34 5.68 -4.07 7.09
N VAL A 35 5.81 -4.89 6.06
CA VAL A 35 5.99 -4.43 4.69
C VAL A 35 4.78 -4.84 3.87
N TYR A 36 4.28 -3.92 3.07
CA TYR A 36 3.10 -4.14 2.23
C TYR A 36 3.48 -4.13 0.76
N GLN A 37 2.94 -5.07 0.02
CA GLN A 37 3.05 -5.07 -1.44
C GLN A 37 1.71 -4.67 -2.02
N LEU A 38 1.72 -3.62 -2.84
CA LEU A 38 0.52 -3.07 -3.45
C LEU A 38 0.62 -3.20 -4.96
N LYS A 39 -0.53 -3.37 -5.60
CA LYS A 39 -0.61 -3.45 -7.07
C LYS A 39 -1.66 -2.47 -7.58
N PRO A 40 -1.46 -1.89 -8.79
CA PRO A 40 -2.50 -1.06 -9.40
C PRO A 40 -3.75 -1.88 -9.68
N ILE A 41 -4.90 -1.30 -9.42
CA ILE A 41 -6.17 -1.99 -9.64
C ILE A 41 -6.58 -1.91 -11.10
N MET A 42 -6.42 -0.76 -11.71
CA MET A 42 -6.96 -0.48 -13.04
C MET A 42 -5.96 -0.60 -14.18
N LEU A 43 -4.69 -0.59 -13.89
CA LEU A 43 -3.64 -0.63 -14.90
C LEU A 43 -2.68 -1.76 -14.64
N CYS A 44 -2.15 -2.34 -15.71
CA CYS A 44 -1.04 -3.27 -15.59
C CYS A 44 0.21 -2.44 -15.29
N GLY A 45 0.78 -2.64 -14.13
CA GLY A 45 1.96 -1.91 -13.72
C GLY A 45 2.74 -2.72 -12.71
N ASP A 46 3.90 -2.20 -12.36
CA ASP A 46 4.75 -2.84 -11.38
C ASP A 46 4.16 -2.72 -9.98
N ASN A 47 4.36 -3.75 -9.19
CA ASN A 47 3.96 -3.72 -7.79
C ASN A 47 4.86 -2.77 -7.02
N VAL A 48 4.29 -2.15 -6.01
CA VAL A 48 5.01 -1.25 -5.11
C VAL A 48 5.17 -1.93 -3.77
N ILE A 49 6.38 -1.91 -3.22
CA ILE A 49 6.65 -2.48 -1.90
C ILE A 49 7.02 -1.35 -0.96
N LEU A 50 6.28 -1.23 0.14
CA LEU A 50 6.45 -0.15 1.09
C LEU A 50 6.38 -0.65 2.53
N GLY A 51 7.20 -0.07 3.40
CA GLY A 51 7.05 -0.25 4.82
C GLY A 51 5.81 0.49 5.32
N GLU A 52 5.36 0.15 6.51
CA GLU A 52 4.13 0.72 7.06
C GLU A 52 4.21 2.24 7.21
N GLU A 53 5.32 2.77 7.69
CA GLU A 53 5.47 4.21 7.86
C GLU A 53 5.44 4.95 6.52
N ALA A 54 6.13 4.40 5.52
CA ALA A 54 6.14 5.00 4.19
C ALA A 54 4.75 5.00 3.57
N LEU A 55 4.01 3.91 3.78
CA LEU A 55 2.64 3.82 3.27
C LEU A 55 1.75 4.88 3.91
N ILE A 56 1.84 5.06 5.21
CA ILE A 56 1.05 6.07 5.92
C ILE A 56 1.43 7.48 5.48
N GLU A 57 2.72 7.72 5.31
CA GLU A 57 3.22 9.05 4.98
C GLU A 57 2.92 9.47 3.55
N LEU A 58 3.05 8.54 2.61
CA LEU A 58 2.96 8.87 1.17
C LEU A 58 1.61 8.56 0.54
N TYR A 59 0.77 7.80 1.19
CA TYR A 59 -0.50 7.34 0.63
C TYR A 59 -1.66 7.60 1.57
N ASN A 60 -2.86 7.75 0.99
CA ASN A 60 -4.11 7.83 1.73
C ASN A 60 -4.90 6.55 1.54
N LYS A 61 -5.41 6.01 2.63
CA LYS A 61 -6.33 4.89 2.54
C LYS A 61 -7.69 5.39 2.07
N ILE A 62 -8.28 4.73 1.07
CA ILE A 62 -9.52 5.18 0.45
C ILE A 62 -10.72 4.27 0.73
N ASN A 63 -10.51 3.18 1.44
CA ASN A 63 -11.64 2.34 1.86
C ASN A 63 -11.41 1.70 3.21
#